data_ada73e4679f242a1ebe7045201dc6962
#
_entry.id   ada73e4679f242a1ebe7045201dc6962
#
_cell.length_a   1.000
_cell.length_b   1.000
_cell.length_c   1.000
_cell.angle_alpha   90.00
_cell.angle_beta   90.00
_cell.angle_gamma   90.00
#
_symmetry.space_group_name_H-M   'P 1'
#
loop_
_entity.id
_entity.type
_entity.pdbx_description
1 polymer ?
#
loop_
_entity_poly.entity_id
_entity_poly.type
_entity_poly.pdbx_seq_one_letter_code
_entity_poly.pdbx_strand_id
1 'polypeptide(L)' 'MGLTTSEKVKVILKRRGMTMGELAEKTGQTRQNLSNKMSRDNFPEKEIREIAAALECDYETSFVMRDTGEKI' A
#
# COMPACT_ATOMS: atom_id res chain seq x y z
N MET A 1 -15.98 3.66 8.20
CA MET A 1 -15.38 3.17 6.97
C MET A 1 -13.92 3.55 6.89
N GLY A 2 -13.08 2.59 6.55
CA GLY A 2 -11.66 2.85 6.42
C GLY A 2 -11.28 3.31 5.03
N LEU A 3 -10.05 3.76 4.90
CA LEU A 3 -9.49 4.12 3.60
C LEU A 3 -9.16 2.86 2.80
N THR A 4 -9.25 2.94 1.49
CA THR A 4 -8.76 1.87 0.62
C THR A 4 -7.23 1.86 0.65
N THR A 5 -6.62 0.79 0.16
CA THR A 5 -5.15 0.71 0.07
C THR A 5 -4.60 1.87 -0.74
N SER A 6 -5.23 2.17 -1.88
CA SER A 6 -4.80 3.29 -2.74
C SER A 6 -4.86 4.62 -2.00
N GLU A 7 -5.94 4.86 -1.24
CA GLU A 7 -6.07 6.08 -0.47
C GLU A 7 -5.00 6.18 0.61
N LYS A 8 -4.72 5.08 1.29
CA LYS A 8 -3.67 5.05 2.32
C LYS A 8 -2.30 5.36 1.72
N VAL A 9 -2.01 4.79 0.56
CA VAL A 9 -0.74 5.04 -0.13
C VAL A 9 -0.62 6.52 -0.49
N LYS A 10 -1.69 7.12 -1.01
CA LYS A 10 -1.68 8.55 -1.36
C LYS A 10 -1.42 9.43 -0.15
N VAL A 11 -2.03 9.10 0.99
CA VAL A 11 -1.80 9.84 2.24
C VAL A 11 -0.33 9.79 2.63
N ILE A 12 0.26 8.59 2.57
CA ILE A 12 1.66 8.40 2.97
C ILE A 12 2.61 9.11 2.01
N LEU A 13 2.34 9.04 0.71
CA LEU A 13 3.14 9.76 -0.30
C LEU A 13 3.18 11.25 0.04
N LYS A 14 2.04 11.82 0.37
CA LYS A 14 1.95 13.22 0.73
C LYS A 14 2.76 13.54 1.99
N ARG A 15 2.67 12.69 3.00
CA ARG A 15 3.41 12.86 4.25
C ARG A 15 4.91 12.73 4.07
N ARG A 16 5.34 11.85 3.17
CA ARG A 16 6.76 11.63 2.89
C ARG A 16 7.32 12.60 1.85
N GLY A 17 6.47 13.42 1.23
CA GLY A 17 6.90 14.32 0.17
C GLY A 17 7.41 13.55 -1.05
N MET A 18 6.82 12.41 -1.34
CA MET A 18 7.21 11.53 -2.43
C MET A 18 6.17 11.56 -3.53
N THR A 19 6.61 11.52 -4.78
CA THR A 19 5.71 11.48 -5.93
C THR A 19 5.39 10.04 -6.31
N MET A 20 4.32 9.89 -7.09
CA MET A 20 3.93 8.59 -7.64
C MET A 20 5.06 8.00 -8.50
N GLY A 21 5.73 8.84 -9.28
CA GLY A 21 6.86 8.40 -10.12
C GLY A 21 8.02 7.88 -9.30
N GLU A 22 8.32 8.54 -8.18
CA GLU A 22 9.38 8.08 -7.29
C GLU A 22 9.05 6.74 -6.67
N LEU A 23 7.81 6.55 -6.25
CA LEU A 23 7.36 5.28 -5.69
C LEU A 23 7.44 4.17 -6.74
N ALA A 24 7.01 4.44 -7.96
CA ALA A 24 7.09 3.47 -9.06
C ALA A 24 8.53 3.05 -9.30
N GLU A 25 9.45 4.01 -9.33
CA GLU A 25 10.87 3.72 -9.52
C GLU A 25 11.42 2.83 -8.40
N LYS A 26 11.07 3.14 -7.16
CA LYS A 26 11.54 2.35 -5.99
C LYS A 26 10.99 0.93 -5.99
N THR A 27 9.84 0.72 -6.61
CA THR A 27 9.21 -0.62 -6.66
C THR A 27 9.46 -1.31 -8.00
N GLY A 28 10.32 -0.74 -8.85
CA GLY A 28 10.72 -1.38 -10.10
C GLY A 28 9.64 -1.45 -11.16
N GLN A 29 8.75 -0.48 -11.21
CA GLN A 29 7.68 -0.45 -12.20
C GLN A 29 7.54 0.95 -12.79
N THR A 30 6.76 1.06 -13.87
CA THR A 30 6.51 2.37 -14.47
C THR A 30 5.46 3.13 -13.68
N ARG A 31 5.49 4.45 -13.76
CA ARG A 31 4.47 5.30 -13.14
C ARG A 31 3.08 4.95 -13.65
N GLN A 32 2.96 4.67 -14.95
CA GLN A 32 1.68 4.32 -15.55
C GLN A 32 1.14 3.01 -14.97
N ASN A 33 2.00 2.03 -14.80
CA ASN A 33 1.63 0.75 -14.22
C ASN A 33 1.11 0.90 -12.79
N LEU A 34 1.85 1.64 -11.98
CA LEU A 34 1.45 1.92 -10.60
C LEU A 34 0.14 2.70 -10.56
N SER A 35 -0.01 3.70 -11.43
CA SER A 35 -1.21 4.53 -11.51
C SER A 35 -2.44 3.66 -11.84
N ASN A 36 -2.29 2.71 -12.77
CA ASN A 36 -3.37 1.79 -13.12
C ASN A 36 -3.78 0.92 -11.93
N LYS A 37 -2.81 0.41 -11.18
CA LYS A 37 -3.09 -0.40 -9.98
C LYS A 37 -3.78 0.41 -8.91
N MET A 38 -3.35 1.65 -8.72
CA MET A 38 -3.97 2.57 -7.79
C MET A 38 -5.42 2.85 -8.15
N SER A 39 -5.68 3.06 -9.45
CA SER A 39 -7.02 3.33 -9.94
C SER A 39 -7.97 2.15 -9.69
N ARG A 40 -7.48 0.93 -9.83
CA ARG A 40 -8.27 -0.28 -9.61
C ARG A 40 -8.32 -0.70 -8.15
N ASP A 41 -7.44 -0.13 -7.33
CA ASP A 41 -7.24 -0.52 -5.95
C ASP A 41 -7.04 -2.04 -5.83
N ASN A 42 -6.24 -2.59 -6.73
CA ASN A 42 -5.99 -4.03 -6.81
C ASN A 42 -4.51 -4.33 -6.68
N PHE A 43 -4.08 -4.62 -5.45
CA PHE A 43 -2.69 -4.92 -5.14
C PHE A 43 -2.57 -6.29 -4.49
N PRO A 44 -1.74 -7.18 -5.04
CA PRO A 44 -1.37 -8.41 -4.34
C PRO A 44 -0.67 -8.04 -3.03
N GLU A 45 -0.81 -8.87 -2.02
CA GLU A 45 -0.17 -8.60 -0.72
C GLU A 45 1.34 -8.40 -0.85
N LYS A 46 1.99 -9.20 -1.67
CA LYS A 46 3.42 -9.07 -1.90
C LYS A 46 3.78 -7.65 -2.35
N GLU A 47 2.98 -7.09 -3.26
CA GLU A 47 3.23 -5.76 -3.76
C GLU A 47 2.94 -4.69 -2.72
N ILE A 48 1.91 -4.90 -1.89
CA ILE A 48 1.62 -3.97 -0.79
C ILE A 48 2.82 -3.90 0.15
N ARG A 49 3.46 -5.04 0.44
CA ARG A 49 4.65 -5.07 1.29
C ARG A 49 5.83 -4.36 0.66
N GLU A 50 5.98 -4.48 -0.66
CA GLU A 50 7.04 -3.78 -1.39
C GLU A 50 6.82 -2.27 -1.37
N ILE A 51 5.57 -1.86 -1.55
CA ILE A 51 5.20 -0.44 -1.48
C ILE A 51 5.48 0.10 -0.07
N ALA A 52 5.06 -0.65 0.96
CA ALA A 52 5.29 -0.24 2.34
C ALA A 52 6.78 -0.05 2.62
N ALA A 53 7.61 -0.98 2.18
CA ALA A 53 9.06 -0.88 2.34
C ALA A 53 9.61 0.36 1.64
N ALA A 54 9.15 0.63 0.42
CA ALA A 54 9.58 1.81 -0.33
C ALA A 54 9.17 3.12 0.35
N LEU A 55 8.08 3.08 1.12
CA LEU A 55 7.58 4.23 1.87
C LEU A 55 8.13 4.28 3.29
N GLU A 56 9.04 3.36 3.63
CA GLU A 56 9.61 3.25 4.97
C GLU A 56 8.55 3.01 6.03
N CYS A 57 7.58 2.15 5.71
CA CYS A 57 6.50 1.77 6.60
C CYS A 57 6.48 0.27 6.79
N ASP A 58 6.04 -0.15 7.97
CA ASP A 58 5.75 -1.56 8.21
C ASP A 58 4.30 -1.81 7.78
N TYR A 59 4.08 -2.94 7.13
CA TYR A 59 2.73 -3.33 6.78
C TYR A 59 2.29 -4.47 7.69
N GLU A 60 1.27 -4.22 8.48
CA GLU A 60 0.74 -5.20 9.42
C GLU A 60 -0.64 -5.65 8.98
N THR A 61 -0.87 -6.95 9.05
CA THR A 61 -2.16 -7.54 8.75
C THR A 61 -2.39 -8.72 9.66
N SER A 62 -3.65 -9.01 9.97
CA SER A 62 -3.98 -10.12 10.85
C SER A 62 -5.39 -10.63 10.55
N PHE A 63 -5.60 -11.90 10.86
CA PHE A 63 -6.95 -12.43 10.94
C PHE A 63 -7.43 -12.25 12.38
N VAL A 64 -8.69 -11.90 12.54
CA VAL A 64 -9.29 -11.75 13.87
C VAL A 64 -10.42 -12.78 14.00
N MET A 65 -10.30 -13.68 14.96
CA MET A 65 -11.33 -14.68 15.20
C MET A 65 -12.58 -14.00 15.75
N ARG A 66 -13.72 -14.26 15.11
CA ARG A 66 -14.97 -13.59 15.50
C ARG A 66 -15.48 -14.01 16.87
N ASP A 67 -15.24 -15.26 17.22
CA ASP A 67 -15.74 -15.81 18.50
C ASP A 67 -14.91 -15.39 19.69
N THR A 68 -13.61 -15.24 19.53
CA THR A 68 -12.71 -14.95 20.66
C THR A 68 -12.08 -13.56 20.60
N GLY A 69 -12.05 -12.94 19.41
CA GLY A 69 -11.35 -11.69 19.21
C GLY A 69 -9.83 -11.85 19.10
N GLU A 70 -9.36 -13.10 19.07
CA GLU A 70 -7.92 -13.36 18.97
C GLU A 70 -7.39 -13.02 17.60
N LYS A 71 -6.22 -12.38 17.56
CA LYS A 71 -5.51 -12.08 16.32
C LYS A 71 -4.51 -13.19 16.03
N ILE A 72 -4.54 -13.65 14.79
CA ILE A 72 -3.60 -14.67 14.33
C ILE A 72 -2.56 -14.05 13.41
#